data_48d84da56392c0875d80dad192972b11
#
_entry.id   48d84da56392c0875d80dad192972b11
#
_cell.length_a   1.000
_cell.length_b   1.000
_cell.length_c   1.000
_cell.angle_alpha   90.00
_cell.angle_beta   90.00
_cell.angle_gamma   90.00
#
_symmetry.space_group_name_H-M   'P 1'
#
loop_
_entity.id
_entity.type
_entity.pdbx_description
1 polymer ?
#
loop_
_entity_poly.entity_id
_entity_poly.type
_entity_poly.pdbx_seq_one_letter_code
_entity_poly.pdbx_strand_id
1 'polypeptide(L)'
;MENLEKLIYDLYKKNARQCTNEEIYNALLIYTKNQLFEKGYQDGKKKIYYISAEFLIGKLLSNNLINLGIYDDVAAFLKENGKAIADIEEVEPEPSLGNGGLGRLAACFLDSIATLGLPGEGIGLNYHLGLFKQLFENRLQKETPNPWIEKHSWLTPAGVSYTVPFRGFSLKSSLYDIDVAGYNNKSIHLHLFDIDLADESMVHDGISFNKKDILHNLTLFLYPDDSDDDGRKLRIFQQYFMVSNAAQFILDEATKKGCNLHDLADYAVIQINDTHPSMIIPELIRLLTERGIAFDEAAEIVSKVCAYTNHTILAEALEKWPMDYLLDVVPHLVPIIEKLDEKIKAKYPQELSLIHI
;
A
#
# COMPACT_ATOMS: atom_id res chain seq x y z
N MET A 1 -30.74 5.95 9.68
CA MET A 1 -31.15 5.47 8.33
C MET A 1 -31.74 6.57 7.42
N GLU A 2 -32.37 7.64 7.95
CA GLU A 2 -32.90 8.74 7.13
C GLU A 2 -31.87 9.37 6.18
N ASN A 3 -30.64 9.56 6.64
CA ASN A 3 -29.55 10.09 5.80
C ASN A 3 -29.17 9.15 4.65
N LEU A 4 -29.21 7.84 4.87
CA LEU A 4 -28.96 6.84 3.82
C LEU A 4 -30.09 6.83 2.79
N GLU A 5 -31.34 6.84 3.24
CA GLU A 5 -32.52 6.89 2.35
C GLU A 5 -32.51 8.16 1.48
N LYS A 6 -32.21 9.30 2.08
CA LYS A 6 -32.03 10.57 1.37
C LYS A 6 -30.88 10.49 0.35
N LEU A 7 -29.75 9.92 0.72
CA LEU A 7 -28.60 9.76 -0.20
C LEU A 7 -28.98 8.88 -1.40
N ILE A 8 -29.65 7.75 -1.18
CA ILE A 8 -30.13 6.88 -2.26
C ILE A 8 -31.04 7.66 -3.21
N TYR A 9 -31.98 8.43 -2.66
CA TYR A 9 -32.91 9.24 -3.48
C TYR A 9 -32.13 10.34 -4.25
N ASP A 10 -31.20 11.00 -3.61
CA ASP A 10 -30.40 12.06 -4.26
C ASP A 10 -29.55 11.52 -5.42
N LEU A 11 -28.98 10.33 -5.28
CA LEU A 11 -28.14 9.70 -6.31
C LEU A 11 -28.98 9.15 -7.47
N TYR A 12 -30.09 8.46 -7.19
CA TYR A 12 -30.78 7.64 -8.18
C TYR A 12 -32.22 8.08 -8.48
N LYS A 13 -32.80 9.02 -7.71
CA LYS A 13 -34.19 9.44 -7.78
C LYS A 13 -35.16 8.26 -7.64
N LYS A 14 -34.78 7.25 -6.88
CA LYS A 14 -35.52 6.02 -6.55
C LYS A 14 -35.53 5.83 -5.04
N ASN A 15 -36.49 5.04 -4.54
CA ASN A 15 -36.40 4.51 -3.19
C ASN A 15 -35.51 3.24 -3.16
N ALA A 16 -35.03 2.82 -1.99
CA ALA A 16 -34.16 1.67 -1.84
C ALA A 16 -34.68 0.37 -2.43
N ARG A 17 -36.00 0.15 -2.38
CA ARG A 17 -36.66 -1.04 -2.95
C ARG A 17 -36.54 -1.10 -4.48
N GLN A 18 -36.49 0.05 -5.15
CA GLN A 18 -36.45 0.16 -6.61
C GLN A 18 -35.02 0.12 -7.17
N CYS A 19 -34.00 0.31 -6.32
CA CYS A 19 -32.62 0.30 -6.72
C CYS A 19 -32.10 -1.12 -7.01
N THR A 20 -31.10 -1.25 -7.87
CA THR A 20 -30.33 -2.50 -8.04
C THR A 20 -29.40 -2.73 -6.83
N ASN A 21 -28.78 -3.90 -6.73
CA ASN A 21 -27.81 -4.17 -5.67
C ASN A 21 -26.56 -3.30 -5.82
N GLU A 22 -26.11 -3.03 -7.04
CA GLU A 22 -24.99 -2.15 -7.35
C GLU A 22 -25.30 -0.69 -6.95
N GLU A 23 -26.52 -0.20 -7.24
CA GLU A 23 -26.94 1.14 -6.82
C GLU A 23 -26.96 1.28 -5.29
N ILE A 24 -27.44 0.24 -4.59
CA ILE A 24 -27.42 0.21 -3.11
C ILE A 24 -25.99 0.13 -2.58
N TYR A 25 -25.15 -0.75 -3.15
CA TYR A 25 -23.73 -0.86 -2.76
C TYR A 25 -23.04 0.50 -2.89
N ASN A 26 -23.16 1.18 -4.01
CA ASN A 26 -22.55 2.49 -4.24
C ASN A 26 -23.05 3.55 -3.24
N ALA A 27 -24.33 3.55 -2.92
CA ALA A 27 -24.86 4.46 -1.89
C ALA A 27 -24.31 4.13 -0.50
N LEU A 28 -24.22 2.84 -0.13
CA LEU A 28 -23.66 2.39 1.13
C LEU A 28 -22.15 2.70 1.22
N LEU A 29 -21.40 2.52 0.13
CA LEU A 29 -19.98 2.89 0.07
C LEU A 29 -19.81 4.38 0.38
N ILE A 30 -20.54 5.25 -0.31
CA ILE A 30 -20.48 6.70 -0.07
C ILE A 30 -20.92 7.06 1.35
N TYR A 31 -22.01 6.47 1.83
CA TYR A 31 -22.51 6.68 3.18
C TYR A 31 -21.47 6.29 4.23
N THR A 32 -20.88 5.10 4.08
CA THR A 32 -19.88 4.56 5.01
C THR A 32 -18.61 5.41 5.02
N LYS A 33 -18.10 5.84 3.85
CA LYS A 33 -16.95 6.78 3.76
C LYS A 33 -17.23 8.09 4.50
N ASN A 34 -18.43 8.64 4.37
CA ASN A 34 -18.82 9.86 5.11
C ASN A 34 -18.82 9.63 6.62
N GLN A 35 -19.32 8.48 7.09
CA GLN A 35 -19.34 8.13 8.52
C GLN A 35 -17.91 7.95 9.07
N LEU A 36 -16.98 7.33 8.29
CA LEU A 36 -15.58 7.20 8.66
C LEU A 36 -14.89 8.56 8.76
N PHE A 37 -15.14 9.44 7.80
CA PHE A 37 -14.61 10.80 7.81
C PHE A 37 -15.09 11.60 9.03
N GLU A 38 -16.39 11.53 9.36
CA GLU A 38 -16.98 12.20 10.55
C GLU A 38 -16.39 11.63 11.86
N LYS A 39 -16.12 10.33 11.94
CA LYS A 39 -15.48 9.69 13.08
C LYS A 39 -14.03 10.16 13.27
N GLY A 40 -13.36 10.54 12.19
CA GLY A 40 -12.01 11.09 12.16
C GLY A 40 -10.90 10.06 12.28
N TYR A 41 -9.66 10.55 12.33
CA TYR A 41 -8.46 9.73 12.23
C TYR A 41 -7.61 9.80 13.48
N GLN A 42 -6.85 8.71 13.75
CA GLN A 42 -5.85 8.69 14.80
C GLN A 42 -4.66 9.58 14.42
N ASP A 43 -4.19 10.37 15.37
CA ASP A 43 -2.99 11.19 15.20
C ASP A 43 -2.19 11.25 16.48
N GLY A 44 -0.89 11.58 16.37
CA GLY A 44 0.02 11.76 17.48
C GLY A 44 1.36 12.32 17.02
N LYS A 45 2.20 12.76 17.97
CA LYS A 45 3.55 13.25 17.65
C LYS A 45 4.36 12.18 16.94
N LYS A 46 4.41 10.98 17.53
CA LYS A 46 5.13 9.83 16.97
C LYS A 46 4.14 8.89 16.29
N LYS A 47 4.41 8.50 15.06
CA LYS A 47 3.55 7.68 14.23
C LYS A 47 4.27 6.41 13.76
N ILE A 48 3.54 5.30 13.66
CA ILE A 48 3.99 4.04 13.09
C ILE A 48 3.66 4.05 11.60
N TYR A 49 4.65 3.80 10.75
CA TYR A 49 4.48 3.61 9.31
C TYR A 49 4.76 2.15 8.96
N TYR A 50 3.71 1.41 8.64
CA TYR A 50 3.80 0.00 8.27
C TYR A 50 3.95 -0.11 6.76
N ILE A 51 5.17 -0.36 6.26
CA ILE A 51 5.44 -0.43 4.82
C ILE A 51 5.43 -1.88 4.37
N SER A 52 4.58 -2.21 3.40
CA SER A 52 4.43 -3.55 2.87
C SER A 52 4.15 -3.54 1.37
N ALA A 53 4.68 -4.54 0.66
CA ALA A 53 4.33 -4.78 -0.74
C ALA A 53 2.87 -5.23 -0.89
N GLU A 54 2.26 -5.79 0.17
CA GLU A 54 0.95 -6.40 0.14
C GLU A 54 0.08 -5.97 1.31
N PHE A 55 -1.22 -5.76 1.03
CA PHE A 55 -2.27 -5.59 2.03
C PHE A 55 -3.53 -6.36 1.60
N LEU A 56 -3.71 -7.58 2.10
CA LEU A 56 -4.91 -8.38 1.82
C LEU A 56 -6.04 -7.96 2.76
N ILE A 57 -6.64 -6.82 2.48
CA ILE A 57 -7.66 -6.19 3.32
C ILE A 57 -9.05 -6.82 3.18
N GLY A 58 -9.32 -7.53 2.08
CA GLY A 58 -10.62 -8.12 1.80
C GLY A 58 -11.68 -7.09 1.42
N LYS A 59 -12.94 -7.52 1.38
CA LYS A 59 -14.10 -6.65 1.19
C LYS A 59 -14.29 -5.75 2.42
N LEU A 60 -14.62 -4.50 2.21
CA LEU A 60 -14.59 -3.46 3.26
C LEU A 60 -15.96 -3.06 3.78
N LEU A 61 -17.03 -3.26 3.01
CA LEU A 61 -18.36 -2.74 3.37
C LEU A 61 -18.81 -3.23 4.76
N SER A 62 -18.92 -4.52 4.95
CA SER A 62 -19.38 -5.08 6.24
C SER A 62 -18.40 -4.87 7.36
N ASN A 63 -17.09 -5.00 7.07
CA ASN A 63 -16.05 -4.68 8.06
C ASN A 63 -16.20 -3.25 8.60
N ASN A 64 -16.39 -2.29 7.72
CA ASN A 64 -16.53 -0.88 8.11
C ASN A 64 -17.85 -0.63 8.84
N LEU A 65 -18.98 -1.21 8.38
CA LEU A 65 -20.27 -1.09 9.07
C LEU A 65 -20.24 -1.66 10.49
N ILE A 66 -19.57 -2.81 10.69
CA ILE A 66 -19.36 -3.43 12.01
C ILE A 66 -18.50 -2.52 12.89
N ASN A 67 -17.37 -2.04 12.38
CA ASN A 67 -16.47 -1.17 13.14
C ASN A 67 -17.07 0.20 13.47
N LEU A 68 -18.03 0.65 12.67
CA LEU A 68 -18.84 1.86 12.94
C LEU A 68 -20.01 1.58 13.90
N GLY A 69 -20.34 0.31 14.16
CA GLY A 69 -21.47 -0.09 15.02
C GLY A 69 -22.85 0.11 14.39
N ILE A 70 -22.93 0.17 13.06
CA ILE A 70 -24.18 0.45 12.32
C ILE A 70 -24.61 -0.71 11.39
N TYR A 71 -23.92 -1.85 11.46
CA TYR A 71 -24.22 -3.00 10.59
C TYR A 71 -25.66 -3.50 10.73
N ASP A 72 -26.14 -3.68 11.95
CA ASP A 72 -27.48 -4.19 12.22
C ASP A 72 -28.57 -3.23 11.76
N ASP A 73 -28.35 -1.92 11.93
CA ASP A 73 -29.28 -0.88 11.47
C ASP A 73 -29.39 -0.87 9.94
N VAL A 74 -28.25 -0.99 9.24
CA VAL A 74 -28.21 -1.08 7.77
C VAL A 74 -28.87 -2.37 7.29
N ALA A 75 -28.59 -3.51 7.93
CA ALA A 75 -29.20 -4.79 7.59
C ALA A 75 -30.72 -4.77 7.77
N ALA A 76 -31.22 -4.16 8.86
CA ALA A 76 -32.67 -3.98 9.09
C ALA A 76 -33.29 -3.09 8.02
N PHE A 77 -32.71 -1.94 7.71
CA PHE A 77 -33.14 -1.03 6.65
C PHE A 77 -33.24 -1.74 5.28
N LEU A 78 -32.23 -2.51 4.91
CA LEU A 78 -32.22 -3.27 3.66
C LEU A 78 -33.34 -4.31 3.64
N LYS A 79 -33.54 -5.04 4.74
CA LYS A 79 -34.61 -6.05 4.87
C LYS A 79 -36.00 -5.44 4.74
N GLU A 80 -36.25 -4.30 5.34
CA GLU A 80 -37.54 -3.56 5.19
C GLU A 80 -37.82 -3.14 3.75
N ASN A 81 -36.72 -2.92 2.98
CA ASN A 81 -36.79 -2.59 1.56
C ASN A 81 -36.72 -3.83 0.63
N GLY A 82 -36.82 -5.05 1.19
CA GLY A 82 -36.86 -6.31 0.43
C GLY A 82 -35.50 -6.72 -0.15
N LYS A 83 -34.41 -6.33 0.50
CA LYS A 83 -33.02 -6.67 0.12
C LYS A 83 -32.31 -7.39 1.25
N ALA A 84 -31.30 -8.21 0.92
CA ALA A 84 -30.39 -8.81 1.88
C ALA A 84 -29.02 -8.15 1.81
N ILE A 85 -28.41 -7.88 2.95
CA ILE A 85 -27.07 -7.28 3.00
C ILE A 85 -26.04 -8.17 2.32
N ALA A 86 -26.15 -9.50 2.46
CA ALA A 86 -25.29 -10.46 1.79
C ALA A 86 -25.29 -10.33 0.26
N ASP A 87 -26.45 -10.06 -0.35
CA ASP A 87 -26.56 -9.85 -1.81
C ASP A 87 -25.91 -8.52 -2.24
N ILE A 88 -25.84 -7.54 -1.34
CA ILE A 88 -25.15 -6.27 -1.58
C ILE A 88 -23.63 -6.45 -1.46
N GLU A 89 -23.17 -7.25 -0.47
CA GLU A 89 -21.76 -7.59 -0.30
C GLU A 89 -21.18 -8.35 -1.50
N GLU A 90 -22.01 -9.18 -2.17
CA GLU A 90 -21.55 -9.96 -3.33
C GLU A 90 -21.14 -9.07 -4.52
N VAL A 91 -21.73 -7.90 -4.68
CA VAL A 91 -21.40 -6.99 -5.78
C VAL A 91 -20.18 -6.11 -5.49
N GLU A 92 -19.65 -6.13 -4.25
CA GLU A 92 -18.45 -5.39 -3.89
C GLU A 92 -17.20 -5.99 -4.57
N PRO A 93 -16.43 -5.23 -5.37
CA PRO A 93 -15.14 -5.69 -5.85
C PRO A 93 -14.14 -5.74 -4.69
N GLU A 94 -13.49 -6.88 -4.50
CA GLU A 94 -12.46 -7.04 -3.49
C GLU A 94 -11.17 -6.34 -3.94
N PRO A 95 -10.59 -5.43 -3.12
CA PRO A 95 -9.33 -4.80 -3.44
C PRO A 95 -8.20 -5.83 -3.65
N SER A 96 -7.60 -5.82 -4.85
CA SER A 96 -6.57 -6.79 -5.25
C SER A 96 -5.17 -6.33 -4.85
N LEU A 97 -4.98 -6.04 -3.55
CA LEU A 97 -3.77 -5.42 -3.00
C LEU A 97 -2.85 -6.39 -2.25
N GLY A 98 -3.16 -7.67 -2.22
CA GLY A 98 -2.36 -8.64 -1.49
C GLY A 98 -2.76 -10.08 -1.74
N ASN A 99 -1.90 -10.98 -1.29
CA ASN A 99 -2.08 -12.42 -1.39
C ASN A 99 -1.47 -13.12 -0.18
N GLY A 100 -2.03 -14.24 0.23
CA GLY A 100 -1.46 -15.12 1.25
C GLY A 100 -1.21 -14.49 2.62
N GLY A 101 -0.22 -15.04 3.34
CA GLY A 101 0.05 -14.72 4.75
C GLY A 101 0.65 -13.35 4.98
N LEU A 102 1.59 -12.91 4.12
CA LEU A 102 2.23 -11.60 4.24
C LEU A 102 1.21 -10.47 4.16
N GLY A 103 0.37 -10.49 3.12
CA GLY A 103 -0.67 -9.47 2.92
C GLY A 103 -1.75 -9.51 3.99
N ARG A 104 -2.14 -10.71 4.45
CA ARG A 104 -3.16 -10.83 5.51
C ARG A 104 -2.66 -10.35 6.87
N LEU A 105 -1.42 -10.65 7.24
CA LEU A 105 -0.83 -10.13 8.47
C LEU A 105 -0.72 -8.60 8.43
N ALA A 106 -0.31 -8.02 7.31
CA ALA A 106 -0.26 -6.56 7.15
C ALA A 106 -1.64 -5.93 7.38
N ALA A 107 -2.70 -6.49 6.78
CA ALA A 107 -4.07 -6.04 6.99
C ALA A 107 -4.51 -6.16 8.46
N CYS A 108 -4.22 -7.28 9.12
CA CYS A 108 -4.54 -7.49 10.54
C CYS A 108 -3.80 -6.52 11.46
N PHE A 109 -2.55 -6.17 11.15
CA PHE A 109 -1.81 -5.19 11.94
C PHE A 109 -2.37 -3.79 11.79
N LEU A 110 -2.80 -3.39 10.58
CA LEU A 110 -3.47 -2.09 10.39
C LEU A 110 -4.78 -2.02 11.18
N ASP A 111 -5.60 -3.07 11.11
CA ASP A 111 -6.84 -3.17 11.89
C ASP A 111 -6.56 -3.06 13.41
N SER A 112 -5.51 -3.75 13.88
CA SER A 112 -5.10 -3.68 15.30
C SER A 112 -4.61 -2.28 15.68
N ILE A 113 -3.80 -1.61 14.86
CA ILE A 113 -3.32 -0.25 15.09
C ILE A 113 -4.53 0.70 15.22
N ALA A 114 -5.49 0.62 14.29
CA ALA A 114 -6.69 1.44 14.32
C ALA A 114 -7.55 1.15 15.57
N THR A 115 -7.80 -0.13 15.86
CA THR A 115 -8.65 -0.57 16.98
C THR A 115 -8.05 -0.21 18.34
N LEU A 116 -6.72 -0.30 18.49
CA LEU A 116 -6.02 0.09 19.71
C LEU A 116 -5.86 1.61 19.86
N GLY A 117 -6.25 2.39 18.86
CA GLY A 117 -6.13 3.85 18.89
C GLY A 117 -4.68 4.34 18.83
N LEU A 118 -3.80 3.57 18.19
CA LEU A 118 -2.41 3.95 18.02
C LEU A 118 -2.26 4.87 16.79
N PRO A 119 -1.46 5.94 16.87
CA PRO A 119 -1.08 6.71 15.70
C PRO A 119 -0.25 5.84 14.75
N GLY A 120 -0.81 5.48 13.60
CA GLY A 120 -0.12 4.65 12.63
C GLY A 120 -0.84 4.60 11.30
N GLU A 121 -0.12 4.23 10.25
CA GLU A 121 -0.60 4.18 8.87
C GLU A 121 0.10 3.06 8.11
N GLY A 122 -0.60 2.51 7.11
CA GLY A 122 -0.01 1.59 6.13
C GLY A 122 0.51 2.35 4.91
N ILE A 123 1.56 1.86 4.28
CA ILE A 123 2.07 2.40 3.01
C ILE A 123 2.37 1.25 2.05
N GLY A 124 1.83 1.33 0.83
CA GLY A 124 2.02 0.36 -0.25
C GLY A 124 1.81 0.97 -1.62
N LEU A 125 1.56 0.12 -2.61
CA LEU A 125 1.25 0.51 -3.98
C LEU A 125 -0.19 0.19 -4.35
N ASN A 126 -0.76 1.02 -5.22
CA ASN A 126 -2.10 0.82 -5.77
C ASN A 126 -2.05 -0.09 -6.99
N TYR A 127 -2.05 -1.42 -6.77
CA TYR A 127 -2.06 -2.35 -7.89
C TYR A 127 -3.44 -2.40 -8.55
N HIS A 128 -3.49 -2.15 -9.86
CA HIS A 128 -4.74 -2.08 -10.62
C HIS A 128 -5.37 -3.46 -10.84
N LEU A 129 -4.54 -4.47 -11.11
CA LEU A 129 -4.95 -5.78 -11.59
C LEU A 129 -4.58 -6.91 -10.61
N GLY A 130 -4.05 -6.55 -9.45
CA GLY A 130 -3.67 -7.45 -8.38
C GLY A 130 -2.53 -8.41 -8.75
N LEU A 131 -2.52 -9.61 -8.16
CA LEU A 131 -1.64 -10.68 -8.58
C LEU A 131 -2.18 -11.29 -9.88
N PHE A 132 -3.32 -11.94 -9.83
CA PHE A 132 -4.18 -12.39 -10.93
C PHE A 132 -5.43 -13.08 -10.37
N LYS A 133 -6.44 -13.24 -11.20
CA LYS A 133 -7.58 -14.11 -10.94
C LYS A 133 -7.35 -15.47 -11.61
N GLN A 134 -7.58 -16.55 -10.86
CA GLN A 134 -7.50 -17.91 -11.39
C GLN A 134 -8.85 -18.35 -11.96
N LEU A 135 -8.83 -18.79 -13.22
CA LEU A 135 -9.96 -19.40 -13.90
C LEU A 135 -9.61 -20.81 -14.34
N PHE A 136 -10.61 -21.62 -14.66
CA PHE A 136 -10.45 -22.94 -15.24
C PHE A 136 -11.07 -22.98 -16.62
N GLU A 137 -10.23 -23.17 -17.65
CA GLU A 137 -10.66 -23.38 -19.03
C GLU A 137 -10.13 -24.73 -19.52
N ASN A 138 -10.98 -25.55 -20.13
CA ASN A 138 -10.60 -26.84 -20.67
C ASN A 138 -9.84 -27.77 -19.68
N ARG A 139 -10.18 -27.68 -18.38
CA ARG A 139 -9.53 -28.38 -17.24
C ARG A 139 -8.09 -27.92 -16.96
N LEU A 140 -7.68 -26.79 -17.48
CA LEU A 140 -6.40 -26.15 -17.20
C LEU A 140 -6.65 -24.85 -16.41
N GLN A 141 -5.72 -24.54 -15.53
CA GLN A 141 -5.70 -23.24 -14.84
C GLN A 141 -5.34 -22.15 -15.86
N LYS A 142 -6.02 -21.02 -15.76
CA LYS A 142 -5.75 -19.81 -16.54
C LYS A 142 -5.70 -18.62 -15.62
N GLU A 143 -4.69 -17.79 -15.77
CA GLU A 143 -4.56 -16.52 -15.06
C GLU A 143 -5.14 -15.39 -15.90
N THR A 144 -5.86 -14.48 -15.24
CA THR A 144 -6.44 -13.28 -15.85
C THR A 144 -6.25 -12.09 -14.92
N PRO A 145 -6.28 -10.85 -15.45
CA PRO A 145 -6.32 -9.66 -14.61
C PRO A 145 -7.47 -9.71 -13.61
N ASN A 146 -7.26 -9.10 -12.44
CA ASN A 146 -8.25 -8.98 -11.39
C ASN A 146 -8.52 -7.49 -11.07
N PRO A 147 -9.15 -6.73 -11.98
CA PRO A 147 -9.45 -5.32 -11.79
C PRO A 147 -10.46 -5.14 -10.66
N TRP A 148 -10.28 -4.08 -9.85
CA TRP A 148 -11.14 -3.78 -8.71
C TRP A 148 -11.44 -2.29 -8.57
N ILE A 149 -10.72 -1.43 -9.29
CA ILE A 149 -10.88 0.03 -9.23
C ILE A 149 -12.04 0.44 -10.13
N GLU A 150 -13.12 0.87 -9.52
CA GLU A 150 -14.33 1.33 -10.21
C GLU A 150 -14.54 2.83 -10.00
N LYS A 151 -15.54 3.39 -10.68
CA LYS A 151 -15.93 4.80 -10.55
C LYS A 151 -16.25 5.18 -9.10
N HIS A 152 -16.93 4.31 -8.37
CA HIS A 152 -17.16 4.42 -6.93
C HIS A 152 -16.29 3.39 -6.24
N SER A 153 -15.29 3.85 -5.53
CA SER A 153 -14.24 3.01 -4.94
C SER A 153 -13.98 3.43 -3.50
N TRP A 154 -13.41 2.53 -2.72
CA TRP A 154 -12.88 2.86 -1.39
C TRP A 154 -11.68 3.81 -1.46
N LEU A 155 -11.00 3.89 -2.60
CA LEU A 155 -9.91 4.85 -2.82
C LEU A 155 -10.39 6.29 -2.74
N THR A 156 -9.59 7.13 -2.07
CA THR A 156 -9.80 8.59 -1.99
C THR A 156 -8.51 9.29 -2.38
N PRO A 157 -8.50 10.17 -3.41
CA PRO A 157 -7.30 10.94 -3.74
C PRO A 157 -6.87 11.80 -2.54
N ALA A 158 -5.61 11.66 -2.09
CA ALA A 158 -5.07 12.42 -0.96
C ALA A 158 -4.54 13.81 -1.34
N GLY A 159 -4.41 14.11 -2.64
CA GLY A 159 -3.85 15.36 -3.13
C GLY A 159 -2.34 15.51 -2.88
N VAL A 160 -1.65 14.41 -2.58
CA VAL A 160 -0.20 14.34 -2.38
C VAL A 160 0.45 13.69 -3.59
N SER A 161 1.58 14.22 -4.02
CA SER A 161 2.32 13.74 -5.18
C SER A 161 3.81 13.92 -4.96
N TYR A 162 4.60 12.93 -5.36
CA TYR A 162 6.06 12.98 -5.34
C TYR A 162 6.67 12.66 -6.70
N THR A 163 7.96 12.93 -6.82
CA THR A 163 8.76 12.51 -7.96
C THR A 163 9.80 11.51 -7.49
N VAL A 164 9.81 10.33 -8.11
CA VAL A 164 10.75 9.25 -7.80
C VAL A 164 11.79 9.15 -8.90
N PRO A 165 13.08 9.36 -8.60
CA PRO A 165 14.15 9.31 -9.58
C PRO A 165 14.57 7.86 -9.87
N PHE A 166 14.84 7.56 -11.14
CA PHE A 166 15.45 6.34 -11.62
C PHE A 166 16.63 6.66 -12.54
N ARG A 167 17.34 5.65 -13.03
CA ARG A 167 18.42 5.86 -13.99
C ARG A 167 17.87 6.46 -15.29
N GLY A 168 18.18 7.73 -15.52
CA GLY A 168 17.85 8.42 -16.78
C GLY A 168 16.42 8.94 -16.92
N PHE A 169 15.54 8.71 -15.93
CA PHE A 169 14.18 9.25 -15.91
C PHE A 169 13.65 9.39 -14.49
N SER A 170 12.47 9.96 -14.35
CA SER A 170 11.75 10.04 -13.08
C SER A 170 10.27 9.74 -13.30
N LEU A 171 9.61 9.17 -12.30
CA LEU A 171 8.17 8.96 -12.29
C LEU A 171 7.50 9.89 -11.29
N LYS A 172 6.39 10.47 -11.72
CA LYS A 172 5.50 11.18 -10.85
C LYS A 172 4.50 10.19 -10.23
N SER A 173 4.26 10.32 -8.94
CA SER A 173 3.29 9.52 -8.21
C SER A 173 2.12 10.36 -7.71
N SER A 174 0.97 9.72 -7.57
CA SER A 174 -0.19 10.24 -6.85
C SER A 174 -0.53 9.31 -5.69
N LEU A 175 -0.96 9.90 -4.56
CA LEU A 175 -1.35 9.17 -3.37
C LEU A 175 -2.87 9.00 -3.30
N TYR A 176 -3.30 7.77 -3.03
CA TYR A 176 -4.68 7.41 -2.73
C TYR A 176 -4.74 6.76 -1.35
N ASP A 177 -5.83 7.05 -0.61
CA ASP A 177 -6.06 6.52 0.72
C ASP A 177 -7.24 5.54 0.72
N ILE A 178 -7.10 4.47 1.50
CA ILE A 178 -8.22 3.65 1.97
C ILE A 178 -8.30 3.81 3.48
N ASP A 179 -9.50 4.08 3.98
CA ASP A 179 -9.76 4.16 5.41
C ASP A 179 -9.80 2.76 6.04
N VAL A 180 -8.99 2.57 7.07
CA VAL A 180 -9.01 1.37 7.92
C VAL A 180 -9.73 1.72 9.20
N ALA A 181 -10.97 1.23 9.35
CA ALA A 181 -11.83 1.54 10.47
C ALA A 181 -11.36 0.86 11.76
N GLY A 182 -11.16 1.61 12.84
CA GLY A 182 -10.93 1.04 14.17
C GLY A 182 -12.24 0.60 14.83
N TYR A 183 -12.27 -0.59 15.43
CA TYR A 183 -13.43 -1.06 16.19
C TYR A 183 -13.63 -0.18 17.44
N ASN A 184 -14.76 0.51 17.51
CA ASN A 184 -15.07 1.51 18.54
C ASN A 184 -14.02 2.64 18.69
N ASN A 185 -13.18 2.87 17.69
CA ASN A 185 -12.13 3.88 17.70
C ASN A 185 -12.06 4.62 16.36
N LYS A 186 -11.21 5.66 16.28
CA LYS A 186 -10.96 6.39 15.04
C LYS A 186 -10.28 5.50 13.99
N SER A 187 -10.37 5.93 12.74
CA SER A 187 -9.72 5.27 11.62
C SER A 187 -8.24 5.64 11.49
N ILE A 188 -7.51 4.87 10.69
CA ILE A 188 -6.20 5.19 10.15
C ILE A 188 -6.25 5.09 8.63
N HIS A 189 -5.19 5.54 7.93
CA HIS A 189 -5.09 5.39 6.49
C HIS A 189 -4.21 4.21 6.07
N LEU A 190 -4.60 3.56 5.01
CA LEU A 190 -3.72 2.80 4.14
C LEU A 190 -3.41 3.69 2.92
N HIS A 191 -2.18 4.17 2.84
CA HIS A 191 -1.64 5.00 1.78
C HIS A 191 -1.16 4.14 0.62
N LEU A 192 -1.68 4.38 -0.57
CA LEU A 192 -1.36 3.63 -1.78
C LEU A 192 -0.84 4.58 -2.85
N PHE A 193 0.44 4.46 -3.18
CA PHE A 193 1.04 5.24 -4.26
C PHE A 193 0.82 4.59 -5.61
N ASP A 194 0.55 5.41 -6.61
CA ASP A 194 0.29 5.01 -7.98
C ASP A 194 1.06 5.88 -8.96
N ILE A 195 1.35 5.38 -10.16
CA ILE A 195 1.87 6.20 -11.25
C ILE A 195 0.71 6.90 -11.98
N ASP A 196 0.94 8.15 -12.41
CA ASP A 196 -0.11 8.94 -13.07
C ASP A 196 -0.50 8.38 -14.47
N LEU A 197 0.33 7.54 -15.08
CA LEU A 197 0.20 7.06 -16.45
C LEU A 197 -0.05 5.56 -16.56
N ALA A 198 -0.55 4.91 -15.51
CA ALA A 198 -0.89 3.48 -15.55
C ALA A 198 -1.85 3.17 -16.71
N ASP A 199 -1.53 2.18 -17.54
CA ASP A 199 -2.32 1.79 -18.70
C ASP A 199 -2.67 0.29 -18.67
N GLU A 200 -3.85 -0.02 -18.18
CA GLU A 200 -4.38 -1.39 -18.13
C GLU A 200 -4.57 -2.00 -19.52
N SER A 201 -4.74 -1.18 -20.57
CA SER A 201 -5.00 -1.65 -21.93
C SER A 201 -3.80 -2.34 -22.59
N MET A 202 -2.59 -2.19 -21.99
CA MET A 202 -1.39 -2.87 -22.48
C MET A 202 -1.33 -4.37 -22.12
N VAL A 203 -2.23 -4.83 -21.23
CA VAL A 203 -2.29 -6.24 -20.83
C VAL A 203 -3.04 -7.05 -21.86
N HIS A 204 -2.45 -8.16 -22.29
CA HIS A 204 -2.97 -9.07 -23.30
C HIS A 204 -2.63 -10.53 -22.96
N ASP A 205 -3.23 -11.49 -23.68
CA ASP A 205 -2.95 -12.90 -23.54
C ASP A 205 -2.89 -13.40 -22.07
N GLY A 206 -3.95 -13.10 -21.32
CA GLY A 206 -4.01 -13.38 -19.87
C GLY A 206 -3.42 -12.25 -19.05
N ILE A 207 -2.19 -12.40 -18.55
CA ILE A 207 -1.49 -11.41 -17.70
C ILE A 207 -0.20 -10.89 -18.34
N SER A 208 -0.02 -11.05 -19.65
CA SER A 208 1.19 -10.64 -20.36
C SER A 208 1.16 -9.14 -20.69
N PHE A 209 2.31 -8.50 -20.62
CA PHE A 209 2.50 -7.09 -20.98
C PHE A 209 3.98 -6.78 -21.26
N ASN A 210 4.26 -5.62 -21.83
CA ASN A 210 5.63 -5.16 -22.06
C ASN A 210 6.27 -4.73 -20.73
N LYS A 211 7.12 -5.58 -20.14
CA LYS A 211 7.80 -5.34 -18.85
C LYS A 211 8.77 -4.14 -18.86
N LYS A 212 9.21 -3.68 -20.06
CA LYS A 212 10.15 -2.55 -20.19
C LYS A 212 9.48 -1.18 -20.16
N ASP A 213 8.18 -1.12 -20.33
CA ASP A 213 7.42 0.11 -20.33
C ASP A 213 7.03 0.55 -18.92
N ILE A 214 8.05 0.87 -18.12
CA ILE A 214 7.90 1.22 -16.69
C ILE A 214 6.97 2.43 -16.48
N LEU A 215 6.88 3.33 -17.46
CA LEU A 215 6.03 4.52 -17.38
C LEU A 215 4.53 4.17 -17.26
N HIS A 216 4.13 3.01 -17.80
CA HIS A 216 2.73 2.62 -17.89
C HIS A 216 2.39 1.33 -17.12
N ASN A 217 3.39 0.51 -16.74
CA ASN A 217 3.14 -0.82 -16.18
C ASN A 217 3.41 -0.95 -14.68
N LEU A 218 4.11 0.02 -14.06
CA LEU A 218 4.72 -0.13 -12.73
C LEU A 218 3.73 -0.57 -11.64
N THR A 219 2.50 -0.08 -11.68
CA THR A 219 1.46 -0.36 -10.69
C THR A 219 0.35 -1.27 -11.21
N LEU A 220 0.54 -1.96 -12.34
CA LEU A 220 -0.49 -2.86 -12.86
C LEU A 220 -0.63 -4.12 -12.02
N PHE A 221 0.45 -4.87 -11.81
CA PHE A 221 0.43 -6.16 -11.13
C PHE A 221 1.30 -6.20 -9.87
N LEU A 222 0.77 -6.80 -8.82
CA LEU A 222 1.53 -7.30 -7.68
C LEU A 222 2.31 -8.56 -8.15
N TYR A 223 3.62 -8.59 -7.92
CA TYR A 223 4.50 -9.69 -8.34
C TYR A 223 4.38 -10.05 -9.83
N PRO A 224 4.80 -9.16 -10.73
CA PRO A 224 4.88 -9.49 -12.15
C PRO A 224 5.83 -10.68 -12.37
N ASP A 225 5.62 -11.41 -13.47
CA ASP A 225 6.49 -12.53 -13.84
C ASP A 225 7.96 -12.10 -13.88
N ASP A 226 8.79 -12.69 -13.04
CA ASP A 226 10.22 -12.41 -12.87
C ASP A 226 11.13 -13.55 -13.35
N SER A 227 10.61 -14.38 -14.25
CA SER A 227 11.38 -15.46 -14.88
C SER A 227 12.53 -14.95 -15.75
N ASP A 228 12.44 -13.71 -16.22
CA ASP A 228 13.46 -13.02 -17.02
C ASP A 228 14.04 -11.79 -16.29
N ASP A 229 15.09 -11.19 -16.87
CA ASP A 229 15.79 -10.03 -16.30
C ASP A 229 14.92 -8.78 -16.27
N ASP A 230 14.05 -8.58 -17.26
CA ASP A 230 13.14 -7.43 -17.32
C ASP A 230 12.11 -7.50 -16.19
N GLY A 231 11.56 -8.68 -15.92
CA GLY A 231 10.65 -8.90 -14.81
C GLY A 231 11.31 -8.71 -13.44
N ARG A 232 12.56 -9.19 -13.27
CA ARG A 232 13.34 -8.96 -12.04
C ARG A 232 13.62 -7.49 -11.81
N LYS A 233 14.01 -6.75 -12.88
CA LYS A 233 14.21 -5.30 -12.80
C LYS A 233 12.90 -4.56 -12.50
N LEU A 234 11.77 -4.99 -13.10
CA LEU A 234 10.46 -4.41 -12.80
C LEU A 234 10.10 -4.52 -11.31
N ARG A 235 10.41 -5.65 -10.66
CA ARG A 235 10.24 -5.78 -9.20
C ARG A 235 11.09 -4.78 -8.42
N ILE A 236 12.36 -4.55 -8.84
CA ILE A 236 13.20 -3.51 -8.21
C ILE A 236 12.60 -2.12 -8.43
N PHE A 237 12.08 -1.81 -9.62
CA PHE A 237 11.38 -0.56 -9.91
C PHE A 237 10.18 -0.37 -8.97
N GLN A 238 9.35 -1.39 -8.78
CA GLN A 238 8.20 -1.36 -7.88
C GLN A 238 8.61 -1.13 -6.43
N GLN A 239 9.59 -1.89 -5.93
CA GLN A 239 10.07 -1.77 -4.56
C GLN A 239 10.66 -0.38 -4.29
N TYR A 240 11.49 0.13 -5.20
CA TYR A 240 12.06 1.46 -5.02
C TYR A 240 11.01 2.57 -5.14
N PHE A 241 10.07 2.45 -6.08
CA PHE A 241 8.96 3.41 -6.18
C PHE A 241 8.15 3.49 -4.88
N MET A 242 7.83 2.35 -4.29
CA MET A 242 7.14 2.28 -3.01
C MET A 242 7.93 2.97 -1.89
N VAL A 243 9.20 2.61 -1.71
CA VAL A 243 9.98 3.13 -0.57
C VAL A 243 10.41 4.57 -0.74
N SER A 244 10.68 5.04 -1.95
CA SER A 244 11.01 6.45 -2.19
C SER A 244 9.82 7.37 -1.91
N ASN A 245 8.62 6.97 -2.32
CA ASN A 245 7.39 7.67 -1.95
C ASN A 245 7.16 7.67 -0.44
N ALA A 246 7.30 6.50 0.20
CA ALA A 246 7.15 6.38 1.65
C ALA A 246 8.15 7.26 2.41
N ALA A 247 9.41 7.26 2.02
CA ALA A 247 10.46 8.08 2.65
C ALA A 247 10.16 9.57 2.53
N GLN A 248 9.79 10.05 1.34
CA GLN A 248 9.41 11.45 1.12
C GLN A 248 8.19 11.83 1.96
N PHE A 249 7.16 10.99 1.97
CA PHE A 249 5.93 11.21 2.75
C PHE A 249 6.22 11.30 4.26
N ILE A 250 6.99 10.36 4.81
CA ILE A 250 7.33 10.32 6.24
C ILE A 250 8.14 11.55 6.66
N LEU A 251 9.14 11.96 5.85
CA LEU A 251 9.95 13.14 6.14
C LEU A 251 9.11 14.43 6.06
N ASP A 252 8.19 14.52 5.11
CA ASP A 252 7.30 15.66 4.98
C ASP A 252 6.33 15.74 6.16
N GLU A 253 5.72 14.63 6.57
CA GLU A 253 4.84 14.60 7.75
C GLU A 253 5.59 14.95 9.03
N ALA A 254 6.77 14.37 9.24
CA ALA A 254 7.59 14.71 10.42
C ALA A 254 7.94 16.20 10.44
N THR A 255 8.33 16.76 9.29
CA THR A 255 8.67 18.19 9.17
C THR A 255 7.44 19.08 9.44
N LYS A 256 6.27 18.74 8.91
CA LYS A 256 5.01 19.46 9.18
C LYS A 256 4.64 19.47 10.68
N LYS A 257 5.04 18.40 11.40
CA LYS A 257 4.87 18.29 12.87
C LYS A 257 5.97 18.99 13.67
N GLY A 258 6.91 19.68 13.02
CA GLY A 258 7.98 20.45 13.65
C GLY A 258 9.27 19.66 13.92
N CYS A 259 9.45 18.51 13.32
CA CYS A 259 10.71 17.74 13.39
C CYS A 259 11.83 18.47 12.65
N ASN A 260 13.00 18.57 13.27
CA ASN A 260 14.22 19.08 12.63
C ASN A 260 15.01 18.01 11.87
N LEU A 261 14.45 16.81 11.73
CA LEU A 261 14.99 15.59 11.12
C LEU A 261 16.15 14.92 11.89
N HIS A 262 16.92 15.64 12.71
CA HIS A 262 17.90 15.01 13.63
C HIS A 262 17.20 14.16 14.70
N ASP A 263 15.98 14.55 15.09
CA ASP A 263 15.14 13.89 16.08
C ASP A 263 14.02 13.04 15.43
N LEU A 264 14.22 12.56 14.19
CA LEU A 264 13.20 11.81 13.44
C LEU A 264 12.65 10.61 14.23
N ALA A 265 13.49 9.96 15.04
CA ALA A 265 13.09 8.83 15.89
C ALA A 265 12.02 9.19 16.96
N ASP A 266 11.84 10.48 17.28
CA ASP A 266 10.78 10.95 18.16
C ASP A 266 9.44 11.15 17.45
N TYR A 267 9.44 11.11 16.11
CA TYR A 267 8.28 11.38 15.25
C TYR A 267 7.84 10.16 14.44
N ALA A 268 8.75 9.25 14.11
CA ALA A 268 8.48 8.12 13.25
C ALA A 268 9.05 6.80 13.79
N VAL A 269 8.30 5.74 13.57
CA VAL A 269 8.77 4.34 13.58
C VAL A 269 8.34 3.71 12.27
N ILE A 270 9.27 3.10 11.56
CA ILE A 270 9.03 2.44 10.27
C ILE A 270 9.14 0.93 10.47
N GLN A 271 8.04 0.23 10.24
CA GLN A 271 8.03 -1.22 10.20
C GLN A 271 8.22 -1.68 8.77
N ILE A 272 9.36 -2.31 8.50
CA ILE A 272 9.71 -2.93 7.22
C ILE A 272 9.13 -4.34 7.21
N ASN A 273 8.12 -4.59 6.38
CA ASN A 273 7.42 -5.87 6.30
C ASN A 273 8.06 -6.76 5.23
N ASP A 274 8.94 -7.67 5.66
CA ASP A 274 9.79 -8.52 4.82
C ASP A 274 10.86 -7.73 4.03
N THR A 275 11.49 -8.36 3.05
CA THR A 275 12.62 -7.79 2.28
C THR A 275 12.20 -6.72 1.27
N HIS A 276 10.95 -6.77 0.78
CA HIS A 276 10.45 -5.90 -0.29
C HIS A 276 10.63 -4.40 -0.03
N PRO A 277 10.36 -3.86 1.20
CA PRO A 277 10.58 -2.44 1.49
C PRO A 277 11.99 -2.11 2.02
N SER A 278 12.95 -3.02 2.02
CA SER A 278 14.25 -2.81 2.70
C SER A 278 15.07 -1.64 2.13
N MET A 279 14.87 -1.28 0.86
CA MET A 279 15.50 -0.11 0.25
C MET A 279 15.08 1.23 0.90
N ILE A 280 14.09 1.24 1.80
CA ILE A 280 13.76 2.43 2.61
C ILE A 280 14.96 2.90 3.43
N ILE A 281 15.84 1.99 3.86
CA ILE A 281 17.02 2.29 4.67
C ILE A 281 18.01 3.19 3.88
N PRO A 282 18.56 2.76 2.74
CA PRO A 282 19.45 3.61 1.97
C PRO A 282 18.75 4.84 1.39
N GLU A 283 17.46 4.77 1.07
CA GLU A 283 16.71 5.93 0.55
C GLU A 283 16.53 7.03 1.61
N LEU A 284 16.19 6.68 2.84
CA LEU A 284 16.12 7.65 3.94
C LEU A 284 17.49 8.29 4.22
N ILE A 285 18.57 7.50 4.22
CA ILE A 285 19.94 8.02 4.37
C ILE A 285 20.24 9.02 3.25
N ARG A 286 19.91 8.69 2.00
CA ARG A 286 20.08 9.58 0.85
C ARG A 286 19.34 10.90 1.05
N LEU A 287 18.05 10.82 1.37
CA LEU A 287 17.20 11.99 1.54
C LEU A 287 17.61 12.87 2.74
N LEU A 288 18.10 12.28 3.82
CA LEU A 288 18.63 12.99 4.97
C LEU A 288 19.97 13.67 4.62
N THR A 289 20.83 13.00 3.87
CA THR A 289 22.12 13.60 3.44
C THR A 289 21.93 14.72 2.45
N GLU A 290 20.97 14.64 1.54
CA GLU A 290 20.59 15.76 0.66
C GLU A 290 20.06 16.97 1.43
N ARG A 291 19.51 16.76 2.63
CA ARG A 291 19.05 17.82 3.55
C ARG A 291 20.16 18.30 4.50
N GLY A 292 21.41 17.90 4.27
CA GLY A 292 22.61 18.39 4.97
C GLY A 292 22.99 17.62 6.22
N ILE A 293 22.35 16.49 6.53
CA ILE A 293 22.75 15.62 7.65
C ILE A 293 23.93 14.74 7.21
N ALA A 294 24.97 14.65 8.02
CA ALA A 294 26.13 13.82 7.69
C ALA A 294 25.74 12.34 7.59
N PHE A 295 26.39 11.59 6.67
CA PHE A 295 26.06 10.19 6.41
C PHE A 295 26.02 9.32 7.68
N ASP A 296 27.00 9.46 8.56
CA ASP A 296 27.09 8.65 9.77
C ASP A 296 25.95 8.94 10.74
N GLU A 297 25.56 10.20 10.87
CA GLU A 297 24.43 10.63 11.65
C GLU A 297 23.11 10.17 11.00
N ALA A 298 22.98 10.30 9.68
CA ALA A 298 21.79 9.81 8.94
C ALA A 298 21.61 8.30 9.12
N ALA A 299 22.70 7.52 9.04
CA ALA A 299 22.65 6.07 9.29
C ALA A 299 22.25 5.75 10.74
N GLU A 300 22.71 6.53 11.73
CA GLU A 300 22.30 6.37 13.13
C GLU A 300 20.82 6.71 13.34
N ILE A 301 20.33 7.80 12.75
CA ILE A 301 18.92 8.18 12.78
C ILE A 301 18.05 7.04 12.21
N VAL A 302 18.39 6.57 11.01
CA VAL A 302 17.64 5.50 10.32
C VAL A 302 17.66 4.20 11.13
N SER A 303 18.76 3.86 11.79
CA SER A 303 18.84 2.68 12.66
C SER A 303 17.91 2.73 13.87
N LYS A 304 17.54 3.94 14.33
CA LYS A 304 16.59 4.16 15.44
C LYS A 304 15.14 4.22 14.98
N VAL A 305 14.90 4.49 13.70
CA VAL A 305 13.58 4.66 13.11
C VAL A 305 13.04 3.36 12.52
N CYS A 306 13.91 2.57 11.87
CA CYS A 306 13.52 1.37 11.15
C CYS A 306 13.54 0.12 12.04
N ALA A 307 12.48 -0.69 11.92
CA ALA A 307 12.39 -2.03 12.46
C ALA A 307 12.03 -3.00 11.31
N TYR A 308 12.62 -4.19 11.33
CA TYR A 308 12.46 -5.19 10.27
C TYR A 308 11.83 -6.47 10.82
N THR A 309 10.87 -7.02 10.09
CA THR A 309 10.31 -8.36 10.35
C THR A 309 10.49 -9.23 9.13
N ASN A 310 11.20 -10.35 9.28
CA ASN A 310 11.31 -11.39 8.27
C ASN A 310 10.17 -12.40 8.42
N HIS A 311 9.57 -12.79 7.31
CA HIS A 311 8.45 -13.75 7.27
C HIS A 311 8.85 -15.13 6.76
N THR A 312 10.11 -15.33 6.36
CA THR A 312 10.60 -16.61 5.84
C THR A 312 11.87 -17.06 6.55
N ILE A 313 12.04 -18.39 6.65
CA ILE A 313 13.29 -19.02 7.10
C ILE A 313 14.04 -19.71 5.95
N LEU A 314 13.43 -19.75 4.77
CA LEU A 314 14.01 -20.39 3.58
C LEU A 314 14.94 -19.41 2.88
N ALA A 315 16.21 -19.80 2.72
CA ALA A 315 17.22 -18.95 2.10
C ALA A 315 16.89 -18.57 0.64
N GLU A 316 16.20 -19.44 -0.09
CA GLU A 316 15.73 -19.18 -1.45
C GLU A 316 14.61 -18.14 -1.55
N ALA A 317 13.87 -17.92 -0.46
CA ALA A 317 12.81 -16.91 -0.39
C ALA A 317 13.33 -15.51 0.01
N LEU A 318 14.60 -15.40 0.44
CA LEU A 318 15.27 -14.12 0.67
C LEU A 318 15.68 -13.52 -0.67
N GLU A 319 15.14 -12.36 -1.00
CA GLU A 319 15.48 -11.67 -2.24
C GLU A 319 16.96 -11.30 -2.30
N LYS A 320 17.58 -11.56 -3.44
CA LYS A 320 18.97 -11.22 -3.74
C LYS A 320 19.02 -10.58 -5.11
N TRP A 321 19.41 -9.32 -5.15
CA TRP A 321 19.55 -8.56 -6.38
C TRP A 321 21.01 -8.42 -6.78
N PRO A 322 21.39 -8.76 -8.03
CA PRO A 322 22.71 -8.42 -8.56
C PRO A 322 22.95 -6.92 -8.49
N MET A 323 24.16 -6.51 -8.13
CA MET A 323 24.55 -5.08 -8.08
C MET A 323 24.33 -4.38 -9.42
N ASP A 324 24.54 -5.08 -10.53
CA ASP A 324 24.29 -4.55 -11.88
C ASP A 324 22.82 -4.14 -12.08
N TYR A 325 21.87 -4.87 -11.48
CA TYR A 325 20.45 -4.49 -11.55
C TYR A 325 20.18 -3.21 -10.75
N LEU A 326 20.79 -3.07 -9.58
CA LEU A 326 20.69 -1.83 -8.79
C LEU A 326 21.33 -0.65 -9.53
N LEU A 327 22.49 -0.85 -10.17
CA LEU A 327 23.12 0.17 -11.03
C LEU A 327 22.25 0.55 -12.23
N ASP A 328 21.49 -0.41 -12.78
CA ASP A 328 20.58 -0.15 -13.90
C ASP A 328 19.30 0.59 -13.47
N VAL A 329 18.81 0.36 -12.28
CA VAL A 329 17.52 0.92 -11.82
C VAL A 329 17.72 2.15 -10.92
N VAL A 330 18.55 2.01 -9.88
CA VAL A 330 18.73 2.99 -8.79
C VAL A 330 20.22 3.30 -8.49
N PRO A 331 21.00 3.73 -9.50
CA PRO A 331 22.45 3.92 -9.34
C PRO A 331 22.83 4.89 -8.21
N HIS A 332 21.94 5.81 -7.86
CA HIS A 332 22.15 6.78 -6.78
C HIS A 332 22.09 6.17 -5.37
N LEU A 333 21.50 4.98 -5.20
CA LEU A 333 21.54 4.25 -3.92
C LEU A 333 22.79 3.41 -3.74
N VAL A 334 23.44 2.99 -4.84
CA VAL A 334 24.56 2.05 -4.80
C VAL A 334 25.72 2.56 -3.90
N PRO A 335 26.18 3.82 -3.99
CA PRO A 335 27.24 4.31 -3.11
C PRO A 335 26.88 4.30 -1.61
N ILE A 336 25.59 4.44 -1.29
CA ILE A 336 25.10 4.39 0.09
C ILE A 336 25.10 2.95 0.58
N ILE A 337 24.64 2.02 -0.25
CA ILE A 337 24.61 0.57 0.04
C ILE A 337 26.06 0.07 0.28
N GLU A 338 26.99 0.41 -0.62
CA GLU A 338 28.40 0.05 -0.49
C GLU A 338 29.01 0.57 0.82
N LYS A 339 28.73 1.83 1.16
CA LYS A 339 29.24 2.43 2.40
C LYS A 339 28.63 1.81 3.66
N LEU A 340 27.36 1.38 3.61
CA LEU A 340 26.74 0.61 4.69
C LEU A 340 27.40 -0.77 4.83
N ASP A 341 27.67 -1.45 3.72
CA ASP A 341 28.34 -2.74 3.69
C ASP A 341 29.76 -2.65 4.30
N GLU A 342 30.54 -1.63 3.91
CA GLU A 342 31.86 -1.36 4.50
C GLU A 342 31.79 -1.19 6.02
N LYS A 343 30.80 -0.44 6.53
CA LYS A 343 30.60 -0.26 7.98
C LYS A 343 30.26 -1.57 8.69
N ILE A 344 29.43 -2.41 8.09
CA ILE A 344 29.05 -3.71 8.66
C ILE A 344 30.24 -4.66 8.64
N LYS A 345 30.97 -4.76 7.53
CA LYS A 345 32.20 -5.57 7.42
C LYS A 345 33.27 -5.15 8.43
N ALA A 346 33.42 -3.85 8.66
CA ALA A 346 34.34 -3.34 9.68
C ALA A 346 33.91 -3.74 11.11
N LYS A 347 32.60 -3.78 11.38
CA LYS A 347 32.05 -4.17 12.69
C LYS A 347 32.09 -5.69 12.92
N TYR A 348 31.94 -6.48 11.86
CA TYR A 348 31.83 -7.94 11.90
C TYR A 348 32.80 -8.60 10.91
N PRO A 349 34.12 -8.50 11.12
CA PRO A 349 35.14 -8.91 10.14
C PRO A 349 35.20 -10.40 9.85
N GLN A 350 34.52 -11.24 10.64
CA GLN A 350 34.51 -12.69 10.46
C GLN A 350 33.27 -13.20 9.69
N GLU A 351 32.33 -12.34 9.37
CA GLU A 351 31.14 -12.71 8.62
C GLU A 351 31.28 -12.31 7.15
N LEU A 352 31.35 -13.33 6.28
CA LEU A 352 31.78 -13.17 4.88
C LEU A 352 30.71 -12.59 3.93
N SER A 353 29.48 -12.34 4.35
CA SER A 353 28.47 -11.73 3.48
C SER A 353 27.25 -11.29 4.28
N LEU A 354 27.17 -10.01 4.58
CA LEU A 354 26.04 -9.40 5.25
C LEU A 354 25.12 -8.59 4.31
N ILE A 355 25.46 -8.46 3.03
CA ILE A 355 24.53 -7.92 2.04
C ILE A 355 23.62 -9.04 1.54
N HIS A 356 22.65 -9.41 2.35
CA HIS A 356 21.49 -10.16 1.94
C HIS A 356 20.27 -9.27 2.17
N ILE A 357 20.12 -8.31 1.34
CA ILE A 357 18.91 -7.50 1.28
C ILE A 357 18.39 -7.58 -0.12
#